data_9a584b47113b2afb4433514d2786f049
#
_entry.id   9a584b47113b2afb4433514d2786f049
#
_cell.length_a   1.000
_cell.length_b   1.000
_cell.length_c   1.000
_cell.angle_alpha   90.00
_cell.angle_beta   90.00
_cell.angle_gamma   90.00
#
_symmetry.space_group_name_H-M   'P 1'
#
loop_
_entity.id
_entity.type
_entity.pdbx_description
1 polymer ?
#
loop_
_entity_poly.entity_id
_entity_poly.type
_entity_poly.pdbx_seq_one_letter_code
_entity_poly.pdbx_strand_id
1 'polypeptide(L)'
;MSRIGRQPIEIPAGVTVTVGDGNLVTVKGPKGTLSEKIHSLISVKVEGNQILVERSSEEKQDKSLHGLSRTLINNMVVGVTDGYSKKLEIVGVGYRAQKTGKTLVLNLGYSHPVNFEEKDGVSFETPDSNTVIVKGINKQSVGQIAAQIREKRPPEPYLGKGITYSGE
;
A
#
# COMPACT_ATOMS: atom_id res chain seq x y z
N MET A 1 22.22 3.45 15.21
CA MET A 1 20.90 3.85 15.63
C MET A 1 20.09 4.43 14.48
N SER A 2 18.87 3.97 14.30
CA SER A 2 18.04 4.41 13.17
C SER A 2 17.45 5.79 13.44
N ARG A 3 17.77 6.76 12.59
CA ARG A 3 17.15 8.09 12.68
C ARG A 3 15.64 8.01 12.43
N ILE A 4 15.24 7.14 11.52
CA ILE A 4 13.84 6.94 11.16
C ILE A 4 13.05 6.40 12.36
N GLY A 5 13.60 5.40 13.06
CA GLY A 5 12.92 4.79 14.19
C GLY A 5 12.71 5.70 15.38
N ARG A 6 13.54 6.72 15.55
CA ARG A 6 13.45 7.67 16.68
C ARG A 6 12.45 8.79 16.46
N GLN A 7 12.08 9.07 15.22
CA GLN A 7 11.17 10.17 14.93
C GLN A 7 9.75 9.81 15.38
N PRO A 8 9.10 10.65 16.18
CA PRO A 8 7.70 10.40 16.51
C PRO A 8 6.83 10.48 15.27
N ILE A 9 5.75 9.72 15.28
CA ILE A 9 4.75 9.73 14.20
C ILE A 9 3.60 10.60 14.65
N GLU A 10 3.29 11.63 13.89
CA GLU A 10 2.15 12.49 14.19
C GLU A 10 0.84 11.79 13.84
N ILE A 11 -0.15 11.91 14.72
CA ILE A 11 -1.48 11.39 14.51
C ILE A 11 -2.35 12.52 13.96
N PRO A 12 -2.77 12.46 12.69
CA PRO A 12 -3.64 13.50 12.11
C PRO A 12 -5.00 13.54 12.80
N ALA A 13 -5.70 14.66 12.64
CA ALA A 13 -7.06 14.80 13.15
C ALA A 13 -7.97 13.76 12.51
N GLY A 14 -8.81 13.12 13.34
CA GLY A 14 -9.72 12.07 12.86
C GLY A 14 -9.11 10.67 12.81
N VAL A 15 -7.84 10.51 13.19
CA VAL A 15 -7.18 9.22 13.27
C VAL A 15 -7.04 8.80 14.73
N THR A 16 -7.40 7.55 15.00
CA THR A 16 -7.28 6.94 16.33
C THR A 16 -6.32 5.77 16.27
N VAL A 17 -5.37 5.75 17.20
CA VAL A 17 -4.38 4.68 17.30
C VAL A 17 -4.55 3.99 18.66
N THR A 18 -4.64 2.67 18.65
CA THR A 18 -4.70 1.87 19.86
C THR A 18 -3.64 0.76 19.81
N VAL A 19 -3.05 0.47 20.96
CA VAL A 19 -2.08 -0.61 21.11
C VAL A 19 -2.72 -1.66 22.00
N GLY A 20 -2.96 -2.85 21.44
CA GLY A 20 -3.54 -3.97 22.16
C GLY A 20 -2.49 -4.94 22.68
N ASP A 21 -2.98 -6.04 23.24
CA ASP A 21 -2.12 -7.10 23.76
C ASP A 21 -1.23 -7.70 22.67
N GLY A 22 0.02 -8.03 23.02
CA GLY A 22 0.98 -8.60 22.07
C GLY A 22 1.47 -7.62 21.01
N ASN A 23 1.44 -6.31 21.30
CA ASN A 23 1.88 -5.25 20.38
C ASN A 23 1.04 -5.16 19.10
N LEU A 24 -0.24 -5.49 19.16
CA LEU A 24 -1.14 -5.29 18.04
C LEU A 24 -1.52 -3.81 17.96
N VAL A 25 -1.00 -3.13 16.97
CA VAL A 25 -1.29 -1.71 16.73
C VAL A 25 -2.43 -1.61 15.74
N THR A 26 -3.50 -0.92 16.15
CA THR A 26 -4.67 -0.69 15.31
C THR A 26 -4.80 0.80 15.03
N VAL A 27 -4.89 1.16 13.76
CA VAL A 27 -5.01 2.55 13.30
C VAL A 27 -6.33 2.69 12.58
N LYS A 28 -7.18 3.58 13.07
CA LYS A 28 -8.50 3.85 12.50
C LYS A 28 -8.56 5.30 12.01
N GLY A 29 -8.96 5.47 10.76
CA GLY A 29 -9.06 6.79 10.16
C GLY A 29 -10.24 6.91 9.21
N PRO A 30 -10.40 8.06 8.53
CA PRO A 30 -11.56 8.32 7.68
C PRO A 30 -11.69 7.37 6.49
N LYS A 31 -10.60 6.76 6.04
CA LYS A 31 -10.63 5.82 4.90
C LYS A 31 -10.75 4.35 5.30
N GLY A 32 -10.58 4.03 6.57
CA GLY A 32 -10.72 2.66 7.04
C GLY A 32 -9.90 2.37 8.28
N THR A 33 -9.72 1.09 8.56
CA THR A 33 -8.99 0.60 9.74
C THR A 33 -7.93 -0.39 9.29
N LEU A 34 -6.71 -0.23 9.79
CA LEU A 34 -5.60 -1.17 9.58
C LEU A 34 -5.07 -1.60 10.93
N SER A 35 -4.60 -2.85 11.01
CA SER A 35 -3.89 -3.34 12.18
C SER A 35 -2.69 -4.16 11.77
N GLU A 36 -1.64 -4.10 12.59
CA GLU A 36 -0.40 -4.81 12.36
C GLU A 36 0.19 -5.22 13.70
N LYS A 37 0.69 -6.44 13.77
CA LYS A 37 1.37 -6.91 14.97
C LYS A 37 2.84 -6.50 14.88
N ILE A 38 3.28 -5.71 15.83
CA ILE A 38 4.67 -5.24 15.90
C ILE A 38 5.49 -6.26 16.70
N HIS A 39 6.75 -6.43 16.34
CA HIS A 39 7.65 -7.36 16.99
C HIS A 39 7.75 -7.07 18.49
N SER A 40 7.82 -8.13 19.31
CA SER A 40 7.83 -8.02 20.77
C SER A 40 9.00 -7.23 21.35
N LEU A 41 10.10 -7.12 20.62
CA LEU A 41 11.27 -6.35 21.05
C LEU A 41 11.08 -4.83 20.89
N ILE A 42 9.98 -4.41 20.26
CA ILE A 42 9.69 -3.02 20.04
C ILE A 42 8.50 -2.62 20.91
N SER A 43 8.62 -1.47 21.58
CA SER A 43 7.53 -0.90 22.37
C SER A 43 6.89 0.25 21.60
N VAL A 44 5.57 0.28 21.59
CA VAL A 44 4.81 1.34 20.93
C VAL A 44 3.98 2.04 21.98
N LYS A 45 4.12 3.37 22.04
CA LYS A 45 3.36 4.21 22.98
C LYS A 45 2.63 5.31 22.23
N VAL A 46 1.43 5.62 22.67
CA VAL A 46 0.66 6.74 22.14
C VAL A 46 0.63 7.83 23.19
N GLU A 47 1.19 8.99 22.86
CA GLU A 47 1.21 10.17 23.76
C GLU A 47 0.60 11.36 23.03
N GLY A 48 -0.59 11.80 23.48
CA GLY A 48 -1.28 12.93 22.85
C GLY A 48 -1.54 12.68 21.38
N ASN A 49 -0.93 13.49 20.53
CA ASN A 49 -1.07 13.39 19.07
C ASN A 49 0.11 12.68 18.40
N GLN A 50 0.91 11.94 19.15
CA GLN A 50 2.11 11.31 18.62
C GLN A 50 2.19 9.84 19.00
N ILE A 51 2.82 9.07 18.15
CA ILE A 51 3.15 7.67 18.40
C ILE A 51 4.66 7.59 18.58
N LEU A 52 5.09 7.01 19.69
CA LEU A 52 6.50 6.80 19.98
C LEU A 52 6.82 5.32 19.84
N VAL A 53 7.85 5.02 19.07
CA VAL A 53 8.33 3.66 18.87
C VAL A 53 9.69 3.53 19.53
N GLU A 54 9.79 2.63 20.48
CA GLU A 54 11.02 2.42 21.28
C GLU A 54 11.53 1.01 21.11
N ARG A 55 12.83 0.84 21.26
CA ARG A 55 13.47 -0.47 21.24
C ARG A 55 14.06 -0.80 22.61
N SER A 56 14.18 -2.10 22.91
CA SER A 56 14.67 -2.56 24.21
C SER A 56 16.21 -2.54 24.32
N SER A 57 16.93 -2.55 23.19
CA SER A 57 18.39 -2.56 23.20
C SER A 57 18.96 -1.87 21.97
N GLU A 58 20.29 -1.74 21.91
CA GLU A 58 21.00 -1.17 20.77
C GLU A 58 21.60 -2.25 19.86
N GLU A 59 21.19 -3.50 20.01
CA GLU A 59 21.61 -4.55 19.10
C GLU A 59 21.15 -4.27 17.67
N LYS A 60 21.90 -4.77 16.69
CA LYS A 60 21.65 -4.55 15.26
C LYS A 60 20.23 -4.99 14.87
N GLN A 61 19.77 -6.12 15.39
CA GLN A 61 18.43 -6.63 15.14
C GLN A 61 17.36 -5.66 15.65
N ASP A 62 17.52 -5.15 16.86
CA ASP A 62 16.58 -4.20 17.45
C ASP A 62 16.56 -2.89 16.69
N LYS A 63 17.71 -2.42 16.18
CA LYS A 63 17.78 -1.23 15.36
C LYS A 63 17.00 -1.40 14.05
N SER A 64 17.17 -2.55 13.40
CA SER A 64 16.45 -2.86 12.15
C SER A 64 14.96 -2.96 12.38
N LEU A 65 14.54 -3.65 13.46
CA LEU A 65 13.12 -3.77 13.82
C LEU A 65 12.51 -2.43 14.20
N HIS A 66 13.27 -1.56 14.86
CA HIS A 66 12.84 -0.23 15.25
C HIS A 66 12.45 0.62 14.02
N GLY A 67 13.34 0.68 13.04
CA GLY A 67 13.09 1.40 11.79
C GLY A 67 11.93 0.81 11.01
N LEU A 68 11.88 -0.52 10.88
CA LEU A 68 10.82 -1.22 10.19
C LEU A 68 9.45 -0.98 10.85
N SER A 69 9.39 -1.09 12.18
CA SER A 69 8.14 -0.91 12.93
C SER A 69 7.60 0.50 12.78
N ARG A 70 8.46 1.50 12.88
CA ARG A 70 8.07 2.89 12.69
C ARG A 70 7.53 3.11 11.27
N THR A 71 8.18 2.54 10.26
CA THR A 71 7.74 2.64 8.88
C THR A 71 6.38 1.98 8.66
N LEU A 72 6.17 0.79 9.22
CA LEU A 72 4.88 0.09 9.12
C LEU A 72 3.75 0.90 9.75
N ILE A 73 3.98 1.46 10.94
CA ILE A 73 2.96 2.27 11.64
C ILE A 73 2.68 3.55 10.86
N ASN A 74 3.72 4.22 10.39
CA ASN A 74 3.55 5.44 9.59
C ASN A 74 2.76 5.16 8.31
N ASN A 75 3.04 4.04 7.64
CA ASN A 75 2.29 3.65 6.44
C ASN A 75 0.81 3.40 6.74
N MET A 76 0.49 2.81 7.90
CA MET A 76 -0.90 2.63 8.31
C MET A 76 -1.59 3.98 8.55
N VAL A 77 -0.93 4.92 9.22
CA VAL A 77 -1.47 6.25 9.48
C VAL A 77 -1.76 6.99 8.17
N VAL A 78 -0.82 7.00 7.25
CA VAL A 78 -0.98 7.64 5.93
C VAL A 78 -2.09 6.94 5.14
N GLY A 79 -2.12 5.61 5.17
CA GLY A 79 -3.10 4.82 4.43
C GLY A 79 -4.54 5.10 4.85
N VAL A 80 -4.81 5.20 6.15
CA VAL A 80 -6.17 5.46 6.65
C VAL A 80 -6.56 6.94 6.53
N THR A 81 -5.60 7.83 6.31
CA THR A 81 -5.83 9.28 6.16
C THR A 81 -5.99 9.67 4.69
N ASP A 82 -4.96 9.44 3.88
CA ASP A 82 -4.90 9.85 2.48
C ASP A 82 -5.12 8.68 1.51
N GLY A 83 -4.77 7.49 1.92
CA GLY A 83 -4.77 6.31 1.08
C GLY A 83 -3.54 6.25 0.18
N TYR A 84 -3.40 5.12 -0.50
CA TYR A 84 -2.32 4.90 -1.46
C TYR A 84 -2.92 4.63 -2.84
N SER A 85 -2.21 5.04 -3.87
CA SER A 85 -2.61 4.76 -5.25
C SER A 85 -1.40 4.49 -6.12
N LYS A 86 -1.58 3.61 -7.11
CA LYS A 86 -0.61 3.36 -8.17
C LYS A 86 -1.33 3.51 -9.49
N LYS A 87 -0.75 4.31 -10.37
CA LYS A 87 -1.29 4.53 -11.71
C LYS A 87 -0.52 3.69 -12.71
N LEU A 88 -1.25 2.91 -13.50
CA LEU A 88 -0.67 2.06 -14.54
C LEU A 88 -1.16 2.52 -15.89
N GLU A 89 -0.27 2.53 -16.87
CA GLU A 89 -0.59 2.89 -18.24
C GLU A 89 -0.49 1.65 -19.12
N ILE A 90 -1.50 1.46 -19.97
CA ILE A 90 -1.56 0.34 -20.90
C ILE A 90 -1.25 0.86 -22.30
N VAL A 91 -0.16 0.34 -22.89
CA VAL A 91 0.30 0.76 -24.22
C VAL A 91 0.19 -0.44 -25.16
N GLY A 92 -0.53 -0.26 -26.26
CA GLY A 92 -0.68 -1.29 -27.29
C GLY A 92 -1.96 -1.12 -28.06
N VAL A 93 -1.92 -1.39 -29.35
CA VAL A 93 -3.11 -1.33 -30.22
C VAL A 93 -4.07 -2.45 -29.79
N GLY A 94 -5.32 -2.07 -29.49
CA GLY A 94 -6.35 -2.99 -29.06
C GLY A 94 -6.27 -3.38 -27.59
N TYR A 95 -5.26 -2.91 -26.86
CA TYR A 95 -5.18 -3.13 -25.41
C TYR A 95 -6.07 -2.11 -24.71
N ARG A 96 -6.86 -2.57 -23.77
CA ARG A 96 -7.74 -1.67 -23.02
C ARG A 96 -8.09 -2.23 -21.64
N ALA A 97 -8.47 -1.34 -20.76
CA ALA A 97 -8.95 -1.67 -19.41
C ALA A 97 -10.35 -1.12 -19.22
N GLN A 98 -11.18 -1.89 -18.54
CA GLN A 98 -12.55 -1.51 -18.22
C GLN A 98 -12.91 -2.04 -16.84
N LYS A 99 -13.62 -1.25 -16.08
CA LYS A 99 -14.14 -1.69 -14.78
C LYS A 99 -15.63 -2.00 -14.92
N THR A 100 -16.02 -3.22 -14.53
CA THR A 100 -17.41 -3.66 -14.51
C THR A 100 -17.77 -4.04 -13.07
N GLY A 101 -18.57 -3.20 -12.39
CA GLY A 101 -18.88 -3.42 -10.99
C GLY A 101 -17.61 -3.37 -10.12
N LYS A 102 -17.26 -4.49 -9.51
CA LYS A 102 -16.05 -4.63 -8.69
C LYS A 102 -14.93 -5.38 -9.42
N THR A 103 -15.08 -5.62 -10.71
CA THR A 103 -14.12 -6.37 -11.49
C THR A 103 -13.41 -5.48 -12.49
N LEU A 104 -12.08 -5.54 -12.50
CA LEU A 104 -11.25 -4.90 -13.51
C LEU A 104 -11.04 -5.90 -14.64
N VAL A 105 -11.44 -5.55 -15.86
CA VAL A 105 -11.28 -6.39 -17.05
C VAL A 105 -10.22 -5.79 -17.95
N LEU A 106 -9.20 -6.58 -18.27
CA LEU A 106 -8.08 -6.14 -19.10
C LEU A 106 -8.08 -6.96 -20.41
N ASN A 107 -8.13 -6.26 -21.53
CA ASN A 107 -7.95 -6.85 -22.85
C ASN A 107 -6.52 -6.54 -23.30
N LEU A 108 -5.67 -7.57 -23.33
CA LEU A 108 -4.22 -7.41 -23.54
C LEU A 108 -3.72 -8.22 -24.74
N GLY A 109 -4.61 -8.51 -25.70
CA GLY A 109 -4.24 -9.28 -26.89
C GLY A 109 -4.24 -10.78 -26.69
N TYR A 110 -4.66 -11.27 -25.52
CA TYR A 110 -4.84 -12.70 -25.28
C TYR A 110 -6.21 -13.16 -25.77
N SER A 111 -6.39 -14.47 -25.93
CA SER A 111 -7.67 -15.05 -26.35
C SER A 111 -8.79 -14.82 -25.32
N HIS A 112 -8.41 -14.60 -24.07
CA HIS A 112 -9.35 -14.35 -22.98
C HIS A 112 -8.99 -13.05 -22.27
N PRO A 113 -9.98 -12.28 -21.78
CA PRO A 113 -9.67 -11.11 -20.95
C PRO A 113 -9.08 -11.56 -19.61
N VAL A 114 -8.26 -10.70 -19.02
CA VAL A 114 -7.70 -10.90 -17.68
C VAL A 114 -8.55 -10.12 -16.69
N ASN A 115 -9.06 -10.80 -15.67
CA ASN A 115 -9.94 -10.21 -14.68
C ASN A 115 -9.27 -10.12 -13.32
N PHE A 116 -9.45 -8.97 -12.65
CA PHE A 116 -9.06 -8.76 -11.26
C PHE A 116 -10.25 -8.27 -10.48
N GLU A 117 -10.52 -8.87 -9.34
CA GLU A 117 -11.60 -8.45 -8.46
C GLU A 117 -11.09 -7.53 -7.36
N GLU A 118 -11.92 -6.58 -6.94
CA GLU A 118 -11.61 -5.73 -5.78
C GLU A 118 -11.65 -6.58 -4.51
N LYS A 119 -10.54 -6.63 -3.80
CA LYS A 119 -10.43 -7.38 -2.54
C LYS A 119 -9.35 -6.75 -1.65
N ASP A 120 -9.33 -7.15 -0.38
CA ASP A 120 -8.33 -6.67 0.60
C ASP A 120 -8.29 -5.14 0.73
N GLY A 121 -9.44 -4.49 0.57
CA GLY A 121 -9.52 -3.04 0.66
C GLY A 121 -8.94 -2.30 -0.53
N VAL A 122 -8.68 -3.00 -1.63
CA VAL A 122 -8.13 -2.42 -2.86
C VAL A 122 -9.27 -2.19 -3.85
N SER A 123 -9.30 -1.01 -4.44
CA SER A 123 -10.27 -0.66 -5.49
C SER A 123 -9.56 -0.22 -6.76
N PHE A 124 -10.28 -0.24 -7.87
CA PHE A 124 -9.76 0.13 -9.18
C PHE A 124 -10.54 1.30 -9.76
N GLU A 125 -9.83 2.15 -10.51
CA GLU A 125 -10.46 3.19 -11.32
C GLU A 125 -9.88 3.11 -12.74
N THR A 126 -10.74 3.31 -13.72
CA THR A 126 -10.34 3.36 -15.13
C THR A 126 -10.85 4.68 -15.71
N PRO A 127 -10.10 5.81 -15.51
CA PRO A 127 -10.51 7.11 -16.03
C PRO A 127 -10.56 7.12 -17.55
N ASP A 128 -9.71 6.31 -18.19
CA ASP A 128 -9.74 6.06 -19.62
C ASP A 128 -9.44 4.58 -19.90
N SER A 129 -9.58 4.17 -21.16
CA SER A 129 -9.37 2.77 -21.54
C SER A 129 -7.92 2.31 -21.45
N ASN A 130 -6.98 3.25 -21.32
CA ASN A 130 -5.55 2.96 -21.29
C ASN A 130 -4.91 3.22 -19.91
N THR A 131 -5.72 3.54 -18.91
CA THR A 131 -5.21 3.90 -17.58
C THR A 131 -5.97 3.13 -16.52
N VAL A 132 -5.21 2.56 -15.59
CA VAL A 132 -5.76 1.86 -14.41
C VAL A 132 -5.16 2.50 -13.17
N ILE A 133 -6.00 2.89 -12.22
CA ILE A 133 -5.55 3.39 -10.93
C ILE A 133 -5.95 2.36 -9.88
N VAL A 134 -4.95 1.84 -9.16
CA VAL A 134 -5.15 0.90 -8.05
C VAL A 134 -5.09 1.71 -6.77
N LYS A 135 -6.15 1.70 -5.98
CA LYS A 135 -6.25 2.47 -4.73
C LYS A 135 -6.53 1.57 -3.54
N GLY A 136 -6.03 1.96 -2.39
CA GLY A 136 -6.31 1.26 -1.15
C GLY A 136 -5.66 1.92 0.04
N ILE A 137 -6.01 1.44 1.23
CA ILE A 137 -5.47 1.96 2.49
C ILE A 137 -4.17 1.25 2.89
N ASN A 138 -3.94 0.04 2.39
CA ASN A 138 -2.75 -0.74 2.71
C ASN A 138 -1.75 -0.63 1.56
N LYS A 139 -0.61 0.01 1.84
CA LYS A 139 0.45 0.23 0.84
C LYS A 139 0.94 -1.08 0.21
N GLN A 140 1.10 -2.13 1.02
CA GLN A 140 1.58 -3.42 0.53
C GLN A 140 0.58 -4.06 -0.43
N SER A 141 -0.71 -4.05 -0.09
CA SER A 141 -1.76 -4.62 -0.94
C SER A 141 -1.89 -3.88 -2.26
N VAL A 142 -1.84 -2.55 -2.23
CA VAL A 142 -1.90 -1.72 -3.43
C VAL A 142 -0.71 -2.02 -4.34
N GLY A 143 0.49 -2.04 -3.78
CA GLY A 143 1.72 -2.34 -4.54
C GLY A 143 1.73 -3.74 -5.12
N GLN A 144 1.30 -4.74 -4.34
CA GLN A 144 1.26 -6.13 -4.77
C GLN A 144 0.28 -6.33 -5.94
N ILE A 145 -0.93 -5.79 -5.84
CA ILE A 145 -1.93 -5.92 -6.90
C ILE A 145 -1.50 -5.16 -8.15
N ALA A 146 -0.92 -3.97 -8.00
CA ALA A 146 -0.39 -3.22 -9.14
C ALA A 146 0.72 -4.02 -9.85
N ALA A 147 1.60 -4.68 -9.10
CA ALA A 147 2.64 -5.52 -9.66
C ALA A 147 2.07 -6.74 -10.38
N GLN A 148 1.03 -7.37 -9.83
CA GLN A 148 0.34 -8.50 -10.47
C GLN A 148 -0.31 -8.09 -11.78
N ILE A 149 -0.90 -6.91 -11.85
CA ILE A 149 -1.48 -6.39 -13.09
C ILE A 149 -0.38 -6.18 -14.13
N ARG A 150 0.74 -5.57 -13.73
CA ARG A 150 1.88 -5.33 -14.64
C ARG A 150 2.47 -6.63 -15.18
N GLU A 151 2.54 -7.67 -14.37
CA GLU A 151 3.05 -8.99 -14.78
C GLU A 151 2.23 -9.66 -15.87
N LYS A 152 0.95 -9.32 -16.01
CA LYS A 152 0.10 -9.94 -17.03
C LYS A 152 0.54 -9.59 -18.43
N ARG A 153 1.16 -8.42 -18.62
CA ARG A 153 1.75 -8.02 -19.90
C ARG A 153 2.87 -7.01 -19.64
N PRO A 154 4.07 -7.48 -19.29
CA PRO A 154 5.20 -6.58 -19.02
C PRO A 154 5.55 -5.78 -20.28
N PRO A 155 6.12 -4.56 -20.12
CA PRO A 155 6.49 -3.74 -21.25
C PRO A 155 7.61 -4.39 -22.08
N GLU A 156 7.47 -4.34 -23.40
CA GLU A 156 8.49 -4.82 -24.32
C GLU A 156 9.62 -3.81 -24.43
N PRO A 157 10.90 -4.26 -24.46
CA PRO A 157 12.02 -3.35 -24.53
C PRO A 157 12.13 -2.60 -25.87
N TYR A 158 11.57 -3.14 -26.95
CA TYR A 158 11.69 -2.55 -28.29
C TYR A 158 10.48 -1.71 -28.70
N LEU A 159 9.28 -2.20 -28.49
CA LEU A 159 8.05 -1.55 -28.95
C LEU A 159 7.29 -0.83 -27.83
N GLY A 160 7.68 -1.05 -26.59
CA GLY A 160 7.04 -0.41 -25.45
C GLY A 160 5.61 -0.86 -25.16
N LYS A 161 5.13 -1.89 -25.86
CA LYS A 161 3.79 -2.44 -25.60
C LYS A 161 3.75 -3.15 -24.26
N GLY A 162 2.69 -2.95 -23.52
CA GLY A 162 2.50 -3.62 -22.24
C GLY A 162 1.97 -2.65 -21.20
N ILE A 163 2.03 -3.07 -19.95
CA ILE A 163 1.55 -2.30 -18.81
C ILE A 163 2.74 -1.75 -18.06
N THR A 164 2.79 -0.43 -17.89
CA THR A 164 3.87 0.24 -17.17
C THR A 164 3.30 1.08 -16.04
N TYR A 165 4.12 1.38 -15.02
CA TYR A 165 3.77 2.41 -14.06
C TYR A 165 3.84 3.78 -14.73
N SER A 166 2.98 4.69 -14.31
CA SER A 166 3.00 6.06 -14.82
C SER A 166 4.35 6.71 -14.55
N GLY A 167 4.97 7.24 -15.60
CA GLY A 167 6.29 7.85 -15.51
C GLY A 167 7.47 6.90 -15.65
N GLU A 168 7.22 5.62 -15.92
CA GLU A 168 8.27 4.61 -16.13
C GLU A 168 8.89 4.70 -17.53
#